data_940b88c93d56ccd2727121ab408d1da3
#
_entry.id   940b88c93d56ccd2727121ab408d1da3
#
_cell.length_a   1.000
_cell.length_b   1.000
_cell.length_c   1.000
_cell.angle_alpha   90.00
_cell.angle_beta   90.00
_cell.angle_gamma   90.00
#
_symmetry.space_group_name_H-M   'P 1'
#
loop_
_entity.id
_entity.type
_entity.pdbx_description
1 polymer ?
#
loop_
_entity_poly.entity_id
_entity_poly.type
_entity_poly.pdbx_seq_one_letter_code
_entity_poly.pdbx_strand_id
1 'polypeptide(L)'
;MAKDLDVKAQVKLILDLIKSISPGKSVELRVPPYGVIQCVAGGNHRRGTPPNTVEMSGPTLIKLINAPELWTELVSQGEISASGLASDLSTVFTQAASKFPPK
;
A
#
# COMPACT_ATOMS: atom_id res chain seq x y z
N MET A 1 4.73 24.65 0.24
CA MET A 1 5.37 23.93 1.31
C MET A 1 5.34 22.46 0.99
N ALA A 2 6.39 21.77 1.40
CA ALA A 2 6.49 20.36 1.08
C ALA A 2 5.27 19.59 1.56
N LYS A 3 4.78 19.95 2.72
CA LYS A 3 3.61 19.29 3.27
C LYS A 3 2.35 19.53 2.44
N ASP A 4 2.43 20.49 1.54
CA ASP A 4 1.29 20.83 0.70
C ASP A 4 1.32 20.12 -0.63
N LEU A 5 2.26 19.22 -0.82
CA LEU A 5 2.16 18.34 -1.96
C LEU A 5 0.78 17.74 -1.92
N ASP A 6 0.10 17.78 -3.02
CA ASP A 6 -1.24 17.25 -3.01
C ASP A 6 -1.21 15.75 -2.77
N VAL A 7 -2.34 15.24 -2.34
CA VAL A 7 -2.47 13.83 -1.99
C VAL A 7 -2.13 12.97 -3.17
N LYS A 8 -2.52 13.39 -4.36
CA LYS A 8 -2.25 12.61 -5.57
C LYS A 8 -0.76 12.38 -5.78
N ALA A 9 0.05 13.42 -5.62
CA ALA A 9 1.49 13.30 -5.82
C ALA A 9 2.12 12.41 -4.76
N GLN A 10 1.69 12.56 -3.51
CA GLN A 10 2.21 11.74 -2.44
C GLN A 10 1.83 10.27 -2.63
N VAL A 11 0.58 10.01 -3.00
CA VAL A 11 0.13 8.64 -3.25
C VAL A 11 0.95 8.00 -4.35
N LYS A 12 1.20 8.73 -5.43
CA LYS A 12 1.98 8.18 -6.52
C LYS A 12 3.39 7.80 -6.08
N LEU A 13 4.04 8.67 -5.31
CA LEU A 13 5.38 8.36 -4.80
C LEU A 13 5.39 7.12 -3.93
N ILE A 14 4.39 7.01 -3.06
CA ILE A 14 4.32 5.87 -2.15
C ILE A 14 4.04 4.57 -2.93
N LEU A 15 3.09 4.62 -3.86
CA LEU A 15 2.78 3.43 -4.65
C LEU A 15 3.97 2.99 -5.49
N ASP A 16 4.68 3.93 -6.09
CA ASP A 16 5.86 3.60 -6.88
C ASP A 16 6.95 2.98 -6.00
N LEU A 17 7.11 3.50 -4.80
CA LEU A 17 8.08 2.95 -3.86
C LEU A 17 7.71 1.51 -3.47
N ILE A 18 6.46 1.27 -3.13
CA ILE A 18 6.02 -0.07 -2.74
C ILE A 18 6.23 -1.05 -3.88
N LYS A 19 5.88 -0.64 -5.09
CA LYS A 19 6.06 -1.49 -6.26
C LYS A 19 7.53 -1.82 -6.49
N SER A 20 8.40 -0.88 -6.19
CA SER A 20 9.84 -1.04 -6.34
C SER A 20 10.42 -2.00 -5.32
N ILE A 21 10.00 -1.90 -4.06
CA ILE A 21 10.59 -2.71 -3.00
C ILE A 21 9.94 -4.08 -2.86
N SER A 22 8.72 -4.23 -3.34
CA SER A 22 7.99 -5.49 -3.20
C SER A 22 7.23 -5.79 -4.49
N PRO A 23 7.95 -6.05 -5.58
CA PRO A 23 7.28 -6.32 -6.85
C PRO A 23 6.58 -7.66 -6.83
N GLY A 24 5.56 -7.80 -7.67
CA GLY A 24 4.83 -9.04 -7.78
C GLY A 24 3.39 -8.80 -8.16
N LYS A 25 2.61 -9.85 -8.15
CA LYS A 25 1.22 -9.80 -8.56
C LYS A 25 0.30 -10.51 -7.58
N SER A 26 0.77 -10.71 -6.35
CA SER A 26 -0.01 -11.44 -5.36
C SER A 26 -1.07 -10.58 -4.70
N VAL A 27 -0.83 -9.27 -4.61
CA VAL A 27 -1.72 -8.34 -3.92
C VAL A 27 -2.02 -7.16 -4.83
N GLU A 28 -3.30 -6.81 -4.91
CA GLU A 28 -3.70 -5.57 -5.57
C GLU A 28 -3.94 -4.52 -4.48
N LEU A 29 -3.17 -3.44 -4.52
CA LEU A 29 -3.31 -2.34 -3.58
C LEU A 29 -4.02 -1.20 -4.30
N ARG A 30 -5.19 -0.85 -3.81
CA ARG A 30 -6.06 0.16 -4.40
C ARG A 30 -6.14 1.39 -3.52
N VAL A 31 -5.91 2.54 -4.10
CA VAL A 31 -6.02 3.82 -3.39
C VAL A 31 -6.85 4.75 -4.26
N PRO A 32 -8.17 4.51 -4.33
CA PRO A 32 -9.01 5.33 -5.21
C PRO A 32 -9.11 6.76 -4.69
N PRO A 33 -9.26 7.73 -5.56
CA PRO A 33 -9.26 7.61 -7.02
C PRO A 33 -7.87 7.76 -7.63
N TYR A 34 -6.82 7.62 -6.84
CA TYR A 34 -5.47 8.01 -7.26
C TYR A 34 -4.70 6.94 -7.98
N GLY A 35 -4.89 5.68 -7.62
CA GLY A 35 -4.15 4.65 -8.29
C GLY A 35 -4.35 3.26 -7.74
N VAL A 36 -3.83 2.31 -8.50
CA VAL A 36 -3.86 0.88 -8.18
C VAL A 36 -2.53 0.29 -8.61
N ILE A 37 -1.94 -0.54 -7.77
CA ILE A 37 -0.74 -1.27 -8.17
C ILE A 37 -0.91 -2.74 -7.80
N GLN A 38 -0.11 -3.58 -8.43
CA GLN A 38 0.06 -4.95 -7.98
C GLN A 38 1.43 -5.04 -7.33
N CYS A 39 1.51 -5.78 -6.25
CA CYS A 39 2.75 -5.90 -5.49
C CYS A 39 2.80 -7.24 -4.79
N VAL A 40 3.93 -7.51 -4.17
CA VAL A 40 4.23 -8.71 -3.38
C VAL A 40 4.35 -9.94 -4.26
N ALA A 41 5.50 -10.57 -4.18
CA ALA A 41 5.71 -11.86 -4.83
C ALA A 41 4.84 -12.89 -4.13
N GLY A 42 4.32 -13.82 -4.88
CA GLY A 42 3.46 -14.84 -4.30
C GLY A 42 3.57 -16.12 -5.07
N GLY A 43 2.75 -17.06 -4.67
CA GLY A 43 2.69 -18.34 -5.35
C GLY A 43 2.05 -18.20 -6.72
N ASN A 44 1.89 -19.31 -7.36
CA ASN A 44 1.31 -19.34 -8.68
C ASN A 44 -0.15 -18.97 -8.64
N HIS A 45 -0.50 -18.03 -9.48
CA HIS A 45 -1.88 -17.88 -9.87
C HIS A 45 -1.85 -17.65 -11.37
N ARG A 46 -2.82 -18.19 -12.04
CA ARG A 46 -2.69 -18.33 -13.46
C ARG A 46 -2.96 -17.08 -14.22
N ARG A 47 -3.90 -16.32 -13.75
CA ARG A 47 -4.30 -15.16 -14.50
C ARG A 47 -5.30 -14.37 -13.70
N GLY A 48 -5.60 -13.23 -14.24
CA GLY A 48 -6.69 -12.43 -13.73
C GLY A 48 -6.31 -11.66 -12.50
N THR A 49 -7.29 -11.51 -11.66
CA THR A 49 -7.18 -10.65 -10.49
C THR A 49 -6.24 -11.28 -9.47
N PRO A 50 -5.38 -10.51 -8.85
CA PRO A 50 -4.58 -11.01 -7.74
C PRO A 50 -5.49 -11.61 -6.65
N PRO A 51 -5.02 -12.67 -5.97
CA PRO A 51 -5.84 -13.35 -4.99
C PRO A 51 -6.08 -12.55 -3.72
N ASN A 52 -5.36 -11.47 -3.52
CA ASN A 52 -5.47 -10.65 -2.32
C ASN A 52 -5.69 -9.20 -2.71
N THR A 53 -6.50 -8.50 -1.93
CA THR A 53 -6.83 -7.11 -2.24
C THR A 53 -6.73 -6.28 -0.97
N VAL A 54 -6.10 -5.11 -1.10
CA VAL A 54 -6.03 -4.14 -0.02
C VAL A 54 -6.48 -2.80 -0.58
N GLU A 55 -7.37 -2.14 0.13
CA GLU A 55 -7.89 -0.85 -0.32
C GLU A 55 -7.89 0.14 0.83
N MET A 56 -7.51 1.36 0.55
CA MET A 56 -7.51 2.44 1.54
C MET A 56 -7.57 3.78 0.83
N SER A 57 -7.93 4.82 1.56
CA SER A 57 -7.94 6.17 1.01
C SER A 57 -6.53 6.71 0.89
N GLY A 58 -6.37 7.78 0.11
CA GLY A 58 -5.08 8.47 0.01
C GLY A 58 -4.57 8.94 1.36
N PRO A 59 -5.37 9.67 2.14
CA PRO A 59 -4.92 10.08 3.47
C PRO A 59 -4.52 8.93 4.37
N THR A 60 -5.23 7.80 4.31
CA THR A 60 -4.86 6.64 5.11
C THR A 60 -3.52 6.07 4.67
N LEU A 61 -3.27 6.02 3.36
CA LEU A 61 -1.98 5.57 2.84
C LEU A 61 -0.85 6.45 3.38
N ILE A 62 -1.04 7.76 3.36
CA ILE A 62 -0.04 8.69 3.84
C ILE A 62 0.20 8.52 5.33
N LYS A 63 -0.88 8.34 6.09
CA LYS A 63 -0.77 8.10 7.53
C LYS A 63 0.03 6.82 7.77
N LEU A 64 -0.25 5.78 7.02
CA LEU A 64 0.37 4.49 7.21
C LEU A 64 1.86 4.51 6.87
N ILE A 65 2.26 5.21 5.81
CA ILE A 65 3.67 5.28 5.46
C ILE A 65 4.48 6.02 6.52
N ASN A 66 3.83 6.92 7.25
CA ASN A 66 4.49 7.65 8.32
C ASN A 66 4.44 6.91 9.66
N ALA A 67 3.52 5.97 9.80
CA ALA A 67 3.37 5.20 11.04
C ALA A 67 2.88 3.79 10.71
N PRO A 68 3.75 2.94 10.13
CA PRO A 68 3.33 1.62 9.67
C PRO A 68 2.86 0.70 10.80
N GLU A 69 3.22 1.00 12.03
CA GLU A 69 2.73 0.23 13.17
C GLU A 69 1.23 0.37 13.35
N LEU A 70 0.60 1.33 12.68
CA LEU A 70 -0.85 1.50 12.77
C LEU A 70 -1.64 0.52 11.90
N TRP A 71 -0.97 -0.33 11.16
CA TRP A 71 -1.65 -1.25 10.23
C TRP A 71 -2.82 -1.98 10.88
N THR A 72 -2.55 -2.68 11.98
CA THR A 72 -3.58 -3.48 12.64
C THR A 72 -4.74 -2.64 13.14
N GLU A 73 -4.42 -1.49 13.70
CA GLU A 73 -5.45 -0.59 14.20
C GLU A 73 -6.33 -0.06 13.06
N LEU A 74 -5.70 0.33 11.95
CA LEU A 74 -6.44 0.88 10.82
C LEU A 74 -7.32 -0.18 10.16
N VAL A 75 -6.86 -1.43 10.10
CA VAL A 75 -7.69 -2.52 9.61
C VAL A 75 -8.88 -2.71 10.54
N SER A 76 -8.62 -2.72 11.83
CA SER A 76 -9.66 -2.91 12.84
C SER A 76 -10.71 -1.80 12.77
N GLN A 77 -10.32 -0.59 12.43
CA GLN A 77 -11.23 0.54 12.34
C GLN A 77 -11.95 0.64 10.99
N GLY A 78 -11.64 -0.25 10.06
CA GLY A 78 -12.25 -0.20 8.74
C GLY A 78 -11.63 0.82 7.81
N GLU A 79 -10.54 1.45 8.20
CA GLU A 79 -9.82 2.39 7.35
C GLU A 79 -9.05 1.68 6.24
N ILE A 80 -8.65 0.44 6.51
CA ILE A 80 -8.00 -0.41 5.54
C ILE A 80 -8.87 -1.64 5.36
N SER A 81 -9.23 -1.93 4.13
CA SER A 81 -9.95 -3.14 3.77
C SER A 81 -8.95 -4.12 3.19
N ALA A 82 -8.74 -5.24 3.87
CA ALA A 82 -7.76 -6.24 3.44
C ALA A 82 -8.46 -7.58 3.32
N SER A 83 -8.32 -8.22 2.18
CA SER A 83 -9.00 -9.46 1.86
C SER A 83 -8.04 -10.43 1.23
N GLY A 84 -8.05 -11.68 1.69
CA GLY A 84 -7.19 -12.73 1.19
C GLY A 84 -6.14 -13.12 2.20
N LEU A 85 -5.58 -14.31 2.03
CA LEU A 85 -4.66 -14.88 3.02
C LEU A 85 -3.34 -14.11 3.11
N ALA A 86 -2.92 -13.46 2.04
CA ALA A 86 -1.65 -12.74 2.01
C ALA A 86 -1.86 -11.23 1.92
N SER A 87 -2.95 -10.73 2.50
CA SER A 87 -3.29 -9.32 2.38
C SER A 87 -2.67 -8.45 3.49
N ASP A 88 -1.89 -9.03 4.39
CA ASP A 88 -1.23 -8.25 5.43
C ASP A 88 0.02 -7.60 4.86
N LEU A 89 -0.03 -6.30 4.63
CA LEU A 89 1.08 -5.55 4.07
C LEU A 89 1.88 -4.80 5.14
N SER A 90 1.72 -5.16 6.41
CA SER A 90 2.40 -4.44 7.48
C SER A 90 3.93 -4.44 7.30
N THR A 91 4.50 -5.57 6.91
CA THR A 91 5.93 -5.67 6.67
C THR A 91 6.36 -4.81 5.49
N VAL A 92 5.56 -4.82 4.43
CA VAL A 92 5.85 -4.00 3.24
C VAL A 92 5.86 -2.52 3.62
N PHE A 93 4.88 -2.08 4.39
CA PHE A 93 4.81 -0.68 4.80
C PHE A 93 5.94 -0.32 5.76
N THR A 94 6.37 -1.25 6.61
CA THR A 94 7.51 -1.01 7.48
C THR A 94 8.78 -0.79 6.64
N GLN A 95 8.98 -1.61 5.63
CA GLN A 95 10.11 -1.44 4.73
C GLN A 95 10.03 -0.15 3.94
N ALA A 96 8.84 0.16 3.43
CA ALA A 96 8.65 1.38 2.66
C ALA A 96 8.87 2.61 3.52
N ALA A 97 8.41 2.58 4.75
CA ALA A 97 8.55 3.71 5.66
C ALA A 97 10.01 4.05 5.91
N SER A 98 10.87 3.04 5.94
CA SER A 98 12.29 3.26 6.17
C SER A 98 12.95 4.00 5.01
N LYS A 99 12.30 4.04 3.85
CA LYS A 99 12.82 4.67 2.66
C LYS A 99 12.05 5.93 2.25
N PHE A 100 11.03 6.29 3.01
CA PHE A 100 10.18 7.41 2.68
C PHE A 100 10.20 8.43 3.81
N PRO A 101 10.28 9.71 3.53
CA PRO A 101 10.36 10.29 2.18
C PRO A 101 11.75 10.07 1.60
N PRO A 102 11.85 10.09 0.27
CA PRO A 102 13.15 9.94 -0.36
C PRO A 102 14.05 11.09 0.06
N LYS A 103 15.30 10.78 0.29
CA LYS A 103 16.27 11.76 0.75
C LYS A 103 17.05 12.31 -0.41
#